data_b74c6405bac4e99f85a5c0759e5f352b
#
_entry.id   b74c6405bac4e99f85a5c0759e5f352b
#
_cell.length_a   1.000
_cell.length_b   1.000
_cell.length_c   1.000
_cell.angle_alpha   90.00
_cell.angle_beta   90.00
_cell.angle_gamma   90.00
#
_symmetry.space_group_name_H-M   'P 1'
#
loop_
_entity.id
_entity.type
_entity.pdbx_description
1 polymer ?
#
loop_
_entity_poly.entity_id
_entity_poly.type
_entity_poly.pdbx_seq_one_letter_code
_entity_poly.pdbx_strand_id
1 'polypeptide(L)'
;MAAMGAAAAAALKASFDMAKGAGTYADDVATLSVQTGISTQRLQEWSYASNFIDTSVERVSDSMKDLSKHMAEGFADSSGAAYQNFVQLGVSIKDFDGNMRGTEDVFWDAIDALHNMEAGAERDALAMQLFGDSARELNPLIEAGSAAWREMGKEAQAMGTVFSDENIAKMGAFDDSMQRFSATGTALKNSIGLVMIPAFQPLIETATSAMGQV
;
A
#
# COMPACT_ATOMS: atom_id res chain seq x y z
N MET A 1 2.42 17.64 -40.95
CA MET A 1 1.84 16.30 -40.64
C MET A 1 2.66 15.50 -39.61
N ALA A 2 3.99 15.48 -39.68
CA ALA A 2 4.84 14.73 -38.70
C ALA A 2 4.70 15.24 -37.25
N ALA A 3 4.59 16.56 -37.03
CA ALA A 3 4.46 17.15 -35.69
C ALA A 3 3.14 16.82 -35.00
N MET A 4 2.04 16.70 -35.76
CA MET A 4 0.73 16.28 -35.19
C MET A 4 0.73 14.82 -34.78
N GLY A 5 1.43 13.95 -35.52
CA GLY A 5 1.57 12.53 -35.15
C GLY A 5 2.40 12.33 -33.88
N ALA A 6 3.47 13.11 -33.66
CA ALA A 6 4.29 13.04 -32.47
C ALA A 6 3.53 13.52 -31.20
N ALA A 7 2.74 14.59 -31.33
CA ALA A 7 1.92 15.11 -30.23
C ALA A 7 0.79 14.10 -29.83
N ALA A 8 0.15 13.49 -30.83
CA ALA A 8 -0.87 12.47 -30.59
C ALA A 8 -0.27 11.21 -29.93
N ALA A 9 0.91 10.76 -30.37
CA ALA A 9 1.61 9.63 -29.76
C ALA A 9 2.04 9.91 -28.31
N ALA A 10 2.51 11.15 -28.03
CA ALA A 10 2.87 11.57 -26.68
C ALA A 10 1.64 11.63 -25.76
N ALA A 11 0.51 12.15 -26.24
CA ALA A 11 -0.73 12.20 -25.48
C ALA A 11 -1.29 10.79 -25.19
N LEU A 12 -1.25 9.88 -26.16
CA LEU A 12 -1.65 8.49 -25.96
C LEU A 12 -0.74 7.79 -24.93
N LYS A 13 0.57 8.00 -25.01
CA LYS A 13 1.51 7.46 -24.03
C LYS A 13 1.22 8.00 -22.63
N ALA A 14 1.02 9.30 -22.46
CA ALA A 14 0.70 9.90 -21.16
C ALA A 14 -0.61 9.35 -20.57
N SER A 15 -1.67 9.20 -21.40
CA SER A 15 -2.93 8.58 -20.98
C SER A 15 -2.76 7.13 -20.54
N PHE A 16 -1.91 6.39 -21.25
CA PHE A 16 -1.58 5.00 -20.91
C PHE A 16 -0.80 4.90 -19.60
N ASP A 17 0.21 5.74 -19.40
CA ASP A 17 1.02 5.76 -18.18
C ASP A 17 0.15 6.14 -16.95
N MET A 18 -0.79 7.11 -17.09
CA MET A 18 -1.76 7.44 -16.05
C MET A 18 -2.68 6.28 -15.70
N ALA A 19 -3.24 5.60 -16.71
CA ALA A 19 -4.12 4.47 -16.50
C ALA A 19 -3.41 3.29 -15.84
N LYS A 20 -2.16 3.03 -16.20
CA LYS A 20 -1.30 2.04 -15.56
C LYS A 20 -1.03 2.40 -14.11
N GLY A 21 -0.70 3.66 -13.81
CA GLY A 21 -0.51 4.14 -12.44
C GLY A 21 -1.75 3.95 -11.57
N ALA A 22 -2.93 4.24 -12.12
CA ALA A 22 -4.20 4.01 -11.43
C ALA A 22 -4.45 2.52 -11.15
N GLY A 23 -4.12 1.64 -12.09
CA GLY A 23 -4.23 0.19 -11.92
C GLY A 23 -3.32 -0.34 -10.83
N THR A 24 -2.05 0.04 -10.83
CA THR A 24 -1.08 -0.35 -9.78
C THR A 24 -1.55 0.13 -8.41
N TYR A 25 -2.00 1.38 -8.31
CA TYR A 25 -2.57 1.91 -7.05
C TYR A 25 -3.75 1.09 -6.56
N ALA A 26 -4.66 0.71 -7.45
CA ALA A 26 -5.82 -0.09 -7.08
C ALA A 26 -5.42 -1.49 -6.58
N ASP A 27 -4.43 -2.11 -7.20
CA ASP A 27 -3.88 -3.42 -6.80
C ASP A 27 -3.22 -3.34 -5.42
N ASP A 28 -2.44 -2.29 -5.15
CA ASP A 28 -1.79 -2.07 -3.85
C ASP A 28 -2.84 -1.90 -2.75
N VAL A 29 -3.87 -1.07 -2.99
CA VAL A 29 -4.98 -0.85 -2.05
C VAL A 29 -5.77 -2.14 -1.81
N ALA A 30 -6.09 -2.89 -2.86
CA ALA A 30 -6.81 -4.16 -2.75
C ALA A 30 -6.00 -5.22 -2.00
N THR A 31 -4.71 -5.31 -2.28
CA THR A 31 -3.77 -6.22 -1.58
C THR A 31 -3.68 -5.90 -0.10
N LEU A 32 -3.49 -4.63 0.27
CA LEU A 32 -3.47 -4.21 1.67
C LEU A 32 -4.80 -4.48 2.36
N SER A 33 -5.93 -4.26 1.68
CA SER A 33 -7.27 -4.56 2.21
C SER A 33 -7.42 -6.03 2.58
N VAL A 34 -6.99 -6.94 1.70
CA VAL A 34 -7.02 -8.39 1.97
C VAL A 34 -6.09 -8.77 3.13
N GLN A 35 -4.90 -8.18 3.20
CA GLN A 35 -3.91 -8.50 4.23
C GLN A 35 -4.30 -8.00 5.62
N THR A 36 -4.95 -6.84 5.70
CA THR A 36 -5.26 -6.15 6.96
C THR A 36 -6.70 -6.32 7.42
N GLY A 37 -7.61 -6.69 6.53
CA GLY A 37 -9.06 -6.68 6.77
C GLY A 37 -9.67 -5.27 6.80
N ILE A 38 -8.89 -4.23 6.47
CA ILE A 38 -9.35 -2.85 6.41
C ILE A 38 -9.96 -2.59 5.03
N SER A 39 -11.08 -1.86 4.98
CA SER A 39 -11.73 -1.56 3.70
C SER A 39 -10.83 -0.73 2.77
N THR A 40 -10.99 -0.92 1.47
CA THR A 40 -10.23 -0.16 0.44
C THR A 40 -10.45 1.35 0.59
N GLN A 41 -11.66 1.79 0.95
CA GLN A 41 -11.97 3.21 1.19
C GLN A 41 -11.17 3.76 2.36
N ARG A 42 -11.09 3.02 3.48
CA ARG A 42 -10.33 3.42 4.67
C ARG A 42 -8.84 3.52 4.37
N LEU A 43 -8.29 2.56 3.62
CA LEU A 43 -6.88 2.58 3.22
C LEU A 43 -6.56 3.79 2.32
N GLN A 44 -7.49 4.22 1.47
CA GLN A 44 -7.33 5.41 0.65
C GLN A 44 -7.37 6.70 1.48
N GLU A 45 -8.29 6.80 2.46
CA GLU A 45 -8.32 7.89 3.45
C GLU A 45 -6.99 7.96 4.21
N TRP A 46 -6.46 6.81 4.62
CA TRP A 46 -5.20 6.72 5.34
C TRP A 46 -4.00 7.07 4.45
N SER A 47 -4.03 6.67 3.18
CA SER A 47 -3.02 7.06 2.21
C SER A 47 -2.97 8.58 2.01
N TYR A 48 -4.14 9.22 1.97
CA TYR A 48 -4.21 10.68 1.93
C TYR A 48 -3.63 11.31 3.21
N ALA A 49 -4.08 10.89 4.38
CA ALA A 49 -3.64 11.42 5.67
C ALA A 49 -2.13 11.22 5.89
N SER A 50 -1.57 10.09 5.46
CA SER A 50 -0.16 9.76 5.62
C SER A 50 0.77 10.75 4.89
N ASN A 51 0.30 11.38 3.80
CA ASN A 51 1.08 12.41 3.10
C ASN A 51 1.29 13.70 3.91
N PHE A 52 0.51 13.89 4.97
CA PHE A 52 0.58 15.10 5.82
C PHE A 52 1.17 14.82 7.21
N ILE A 53 1.28 13.56 7.62
CA ILE A 53 1.70 13.14 8.97
C ILE A 53 2.98 12.30 8.92
N ASP A 54 3.89 12.52 8.00
CA ASP A 54 5.21 11.87 7.90
C ASP A 54 5.24 10.38 8.32
N THR A 55 4.19 9.64 7.96
CA THR A 55 4.10 8.18 8.13
C THR A 55 3.60 7.54 6.83
N SER A 56 3.52 6.21 6.75
CA SER A 56 2.96 5.54 5.59
C SER A 56 1.84 4.58 5.98
N VAL A 57 0.92 4.31 5.04
CA VAL A 57 -0.18 3.34 5.26
C VAL A 57 0.36 1.95 5.57
N GLU A 58 1.47 1.56 4.95
CA GLU A 58 2.13 0.28 5.18
C GLU A 58 2.61 0.18 6.64
N ARG A 59 3.20 1.25 7.19
CA ARG A 59 3.66 1.30 8.58
C ARG A 59 2.51 1.22 9.57
N VAL A 60 1.43 1.94 9.30
CA VAL A 60 0.20 1.83 10.09
C VAL A 60 -0.35 0.41 10.03
N SER A 61 -0.38 -0.20 8.84
CA SER A 61 -0.85 -1.57 8.65
C SER A 61 0.02 -2.61 9.35
N ASP A 62 1.34 -2.45 9.31
CA ASP A 62 2.27 -3.36 10.01
C ASP A 62 2.12 -3.25 11.52
N SER A 63 2.00 -2.01 12.04
CA SER A 63 1.74 -1.77 13.46
C SER A 63 0.41 -2.38 13.94
N MET A 64 -0.61 -2.38 13.08
CA MET A 64 -1.89 -3.04 13.40
C MET A 64 -1.78 -4.57 13.42
N LYS A 65 -0.92 -5.17 12.59
CA LYS A 65 -0.64 -6.61 12.65
C LYS A 65 0.04 -6.98 13.97
N ASP A 66 1.05 -6.20 14.39
CA ASP A 66 1.73 -6.42 15.68
C ASP A 66 0.75 -6.22 16.85
N LEU A 67 -0.06 -5.17 16.81
CA LEU A 67 -1.11 -4.93 17.80
C LEU A 67 -2.09 -6.11 17.87
N SER A 68 -2.56 -6.60 16.71
CA SER A 68 -3.49 -7.74 16.65
C SER A 68 -2.91 -8.99 17.30
N LYS A 69 -1.62 -9.25 17.10
CA LYS A 69 -0.91 -10.34 17.76
C LYS A 69 -0.89 -10.15 19.27
N HIS A 70 -0.49 -8.97 19.76
CA HIS A 70 -0.45 -8.69 21.20
C HIS A 70 -1.85 -8.68 21.84
N MET A 71 -2.89 -8.27 21.09
CA MET A 71 -4.29 -8.40 21.54
C MET A 71 -4.67 -9.87 21.72
N ALA A 72 -4.34 -10.73 20.76
CA ALA A 72 -4.63 -12.17 20.85
C ALA A 72 -3.88 -12.83 22.04
N GLU A 73 -2.61 -12.48 22.24
CA GLU A 73 -1.82 -12.95 23.38
C GLU A 73 -2.44 -12.49 24.71
N GLY A 74 -2.76 -11.21 24.84
CA GLY A 74 -3.37 -10.64 26.05
C GLY A 74 -4.80 -11.15 26.28
N PHE A 75 -5.55 -11.48 25.23
CA PHE A 75 -6.87 -12.07 25.34
C PHE A 75 -6.81 -13.49 25.88
N ALA A 76 -5.80 -14.29 25.45
CA ALA A 76 -5.57 -15.65 25.89
C ALA A 76 -5.03 -15.71 27.33
N ASP A 77 -4.17 -14.78 27.74
CA ASP A 77 -3.58 -14.70 29.08
C ASP A 77 -3.71 -13.29 29.65
N SER A 78 -4.75 -13.07 30.46
CA SER A 78 -5.01 -11.78 31.13
C SER A 78 -4.03 -11.48 32.27
N SER A 79 -3.15 -12.41 32.65
CA SER A 79 -2.06 -12.17 33.62
C SER A 79 -0.71 -11.88 32.94
N GLY A 80 -0.61 -12.14 31.64
CA GLY A 80 0.58 -11.97 30.83
C GLY A 80 0.97 -10.51 30.55
N ALA A 81 2.23 -10.30 30.17
CA ALA A 81 2.78 -8.97 29.89
C ALA A 81 2.01 -8.24 28.78
N ALA A 82 1.58 -8.94 27.73
CA ALA A 82 0.82 -8.36 26.64
C ALA A 82 -0.48 -7.69 27.15
N TYR A 83 -1.23 -8.37 28.02
CA TYR A 83 -2.44 -7.78 28.61
C TYR A 83 -2.12 -6.60 29.53
N GLN A 84 -1.06 -6.70 30.33
CA GLN A 84 -0.68 -5.61 31.25
C GLN A 84 -0.29 -4.32 30.52
N ASN A 85 0.28 -4.40 29.32
CA ASN A 85 0.57 -3.22 28.51
C ASN A 85 -0.70 -2.45 28.13
N PHE A 86 -1.78 -3.15 27.77
CA PHE A 86 -3.08 -2.53 27.49
C PHE A 86 -3.68 -1.92 28.76
N VAL A 87 -3.58 -2.61 29.90
CA VAL A 87 -4.06 -2.10 31.20
C VAL A 87 -3.30 -0.83 31.60
N GLN A 88 -1.97 -0.81 31.45
CA GLN A 88 -1.14 0.35 31.75
C GLN A 88 -1.50 1.55 30.88
N LEU A 89 -1.82 1.30 29.62
CA LEU A 89 -2.27 2.34 28.69
C LEU A 89 -3.73 2.76 28.93
N GLY A 90 -4.50 2.00 29.71
CA GLY A 90 -5.94 2.25 29.94
C GLY A 90 -6.84 1.87 28.77
N VAL A 91 -6.37 1.01 27.87
CA VAL A 91 -7.11 0.57 26.68
C VAL A 91 -7.65 -0.83 26.89
N SER A 92 -8.96 -1.04 26.69
CA SER A 92 -9.58 -2.36 26.77
C SER A 92 -9.48 -3.09 25.43
N ILE A 93 -9.01 -4.35 25.46
CA ILE A 93 -9.06 -5.26 24.32
C ILE A 93 -10.33 -6.12 24.29
N LYS A 94 -11.19 -5.99 25.30
CA LYS A 94 -12.47 -6.70 25.42
C LYS A 94 -13.64 -5.71 25.37
N ASP A 95 -14.72 -6.15 24.73
CA ASP A 95 -16.00 -5.46 24.78
C ASP A 95 -16.77 -5.75 26.09
N PHE A 96 -17.97 -5.19 26.23
CA PHE A 96 -18.82 -5.39 27.41
C PHE A 96 -19.31 -6.84 27.57
N ASP A 97 -19.35 -7.61 26.48
CA ASP A 97 -19.75 -9.01 26.48
C ASP A 97 -18.58 -9.95 26.71
N GLY A 98 -17.35 -9.42 26.82
CA GLY A 98 -16.13 -10.16 27.05
C GLY A 98 -15.49 -10.72 25.78
N ASN A 99 -15.95 -10.35 24.58
CA ASN A 99 -15.34 -10.72 23.32
C ASN A 99 -14.16 -9.81 23.01
N MET A 100 -13.25 -10.28 22.15
CA MET A 100 -12.14 -9.47 21.66
C MET A 100 -12.69 -8.35 20.74
N ARG A 101 -12.26 -7.11 20.98
CA ARG A 101 -12.62 -5.95 20.17
C ARG A 101 -11.92 -5.97 18.80
N GLY A 102 -12.43 -5.21 17.85
CA GLY A 102 -11.79 -5.01 16.55
C GLY A 102 -10.41 -4.36 16.69
N THR A 103 -9.44 -4.86 15.92
CA THR A 103 -8.06 -4.35 15.98
C THR A 103 -7.99 -2.86 15.63
N GLU A 104 -8.78 -2.40 14.64
CA GLU A 104 -8.83 -0.98 14.26
C GLU A 104 -9.28 -0.09 15.42
N ASP A 105 -10.33 -0.48 16.14
CA ASP A 105 -10.86 0.30 17.28
C ASP A 105 -9.82 0.40 18.40
N VAL A 106 -9.18 -0.73 18.73
CA VAL A 106 -8.14 -0.79 19.76
C VAL A 106 -6.90 0.00 19.33
N PHE A 107 -6.55 -0.03 18.04
CA PHE A 107 -5.44 0.74 17.49
C PHE A 107 -5.65 2.26 17.71
N TRP A 108 -6.82 2.77 17.34
CA TRP A 108 -7.11 4.20 17.52
C TRP A 108 -7.21 4.61 18.97
N ASP A 109 -7.78 3.77 19.83
CA ASP A 109 -7.78 4.02 21.27
C ASP A 109 -6.35 4.04 21.85
N ALA A 110 -5.47 3.15 21.37
CA ALA A 110 -4.07 3.12 21.80
C ALA A 110 -3.29 4.36 21.30
N ILE A 111 -3.51 4.80 20.06
CA ILE A 111 -2.94 6.04 19.53
C ILE A 111 -3.39 7.24 20.38
N ASP A 112 -4.69 7.36 20.68
CA ASP A 112 -5.21 8.46 21.47
C ASP A 112 -4.73 8.42 22.94
N ALA A 113 -4.60 7.24 23.51
CA ALA A 113 -4.04 7.09 24.85
C ALA A 113 -2.56 7.50 24.90
N LEU A 114 -1.74 7.08 23.92
CA LEU A 114 -0.35 7.51 23.80
C LEU A 114 -0.23 9.01 23.50
N HIS A 115 -1.12 9.58 22.68
CA HIS A 115 -1.19 11.01 22.39
C HIS A 115 -1.38 11.84 23.67
N ASN A 116 -2.19 11.34 24.61
CA ASN A 116 -2.48 12.02 25.87
C ASN A 116 -1.40 11.79 26.95
N MET A 117 -0.41 10.94 26.71
CA MET A 117 0.75 10.77 27.60
C MET A 117 1.80 11.86 27.37
N GLU A 118 2.53 12.21 28.42
CA GLU A 118 3.72 13.04 28.26
C GLU A 118 4.77 12.34 27.40
N ALA A 119 5.33 13.08 26.42
CA ALA A 119 6.38 12.55 25.56
C ALA A 119 7.61 12.16 26.37
N GLY A 120 8.08 10.91 26.22
CA GLY A 120 9.21 10.41 26.97
C GLY A 120 9.36 8.89 26.89
N ALA A 121 10.35 8.38 27.59
CA ALA A 121 10.74 6.96 27.53
C ALA A 121 9.60 5.99 27.91
N GLU A 122 8.70 6.39 28.81
CA GLU A 122 7.57 5.54 29.21
C GLU A 122 6.56 5.39 28.06
N ARG A 123 6.14 6.48 27.44
CA ARG A 123 5.29 6.49 26.25
C ARG A 123 5.90 5.67 25.11
N ASP A 124 7.18 5.91 24.83
CA ASP A 124 7.89 5.24 23.74
C ASP A 124 8.02 3.73 24.01
N ALA A 125 8.27 3.33 25.26
CA ALA A 125 8.33 1.93 25.66
C ALA A 125 6.99 1.22 25.46
N LEU A 126 5.87 1.85 25.88
CA LEU A 126 4.52 1.30 25.68
C LEU A 126 4.18 1.21 24.19
N ALA A 127 4.50 2.23 23.39
CA ALA A 127 4.30 2.19 21.95
C ALA A 127 5.05 1.01 21.31
N MET A 128 6.32 0.79 21.69
CA MET A 128 7.11 -0.33 21.19
C MET A 128 6.56 -1.70 21.64
N GLN A 129 6.02 -1.80 22.85
CA GLN A 129 5.44 -3.04 23.37
C GLN A 129 4.11 -3.39 22.67
N LEU A 130 3.38 -2.41 22.15
CA LEU A 130 2.09 -2.61 21.47
C LEU A 130 2.25 -2.74 19.95
N PHE A 131 3.11 -1.91 19.34
CA PHE A 131 3.24 -1.77 17.89
C PHE A 131 4.53 -2.34 17.33
N GLY A 132 5.37 -2.97 18.17
CA GLY A 132 6.63 -3.57 17.74
C GLY A 132 7.63 -2.56 17.18
N ASP A 133 8.43 -3.01 16.21
CA ASP A 133 9.50 -2.20 15.61
C ASP A 133 8.98 -0.97 14.84
N SER A 134 7.74 -1.03 14.35
CA SER A 134 7.07 0.06 13.62
C SER A 134 6.70 1.25 14.52
N ALA A 135 6.70 1.09 15.85
CA ALA A 135 6.27 2.10 16.81
C ALA A 135 6.97 3.46 16.63
N ARG A 136 8.27 3.46 16.30
CA ARG A 136 9.03 4.70 16.11
C ARG A 136 8.56 5.52 14.91
N GLU A 137 8.08 4.84 13.88
CA GLU A 137 7.57 5.46 12.67
C GLU A 137 6.12 5.93 12.82
N LEU A 138 5.45 5.52 13.92
CA LEU A 138 4.13 6.03 14.31
C LEU A 138 4.21 7.30 15.17
N ASN A 139 5.37 7.76 15.61
CA ASN A 139 5.47 8.96 16.43
C ASN A 139 4.75 10.18 15.84
N PRO A 140 4.85 10.51 14.54
CA PRO A 140 4.08 11.61 13.96
C PRO A 140 2.57 11.41 14.09
N LEU A 141 2.08 10.17 13.95
CA LEU A 141 0.67 9.83 14.13
C LEU A 141 0.23 9.93 15.61
N ILE A 142 1.07 9.45 16.54
CA ILE A 142 0.82 9.58 17.98
C ILE A 142 0.75 11.07 18.37
N GLU A 143 1.64 11.90 17.86
CA GLU A 143 1.63 13.34 18.12
C GLU A 143 0.42 14.06 17.51
N ALA A 144 -0.05 13.64 16.33
CA ALA A 144 -1.23 14.20 15.69
C ALA A 144 -2.55 13.74 16.36
N GLY A 145 -2.59 12.51 16.86
CA GLY A 145 -3.78 11.85 17.40
C GLY A 145 -4.77 11.37 16.34
N SER A 146 -5.71 10.52 16.73
CA SER A 146 -6.69 9.93 15.81
C SER A 146 -7.66 10.97 15.21
N ALA A 147 -7.92 12.05 15.91
CA ALA A 147 -8.85 13.08 15.45
C ALA A 147 -8.35 13.80 14.20
N ALA A 148 -7.06 14.19 14.17
CA ALA A 148 -6.44 14.82 13.01
C ALA A 148 -6.46 13.88 11.79
N TRP A 149 -6.15 12.60 12.01
CA TRP A 149 -6.18 11.58 10.97
C TRP A 149 -7.57 11.39 10.37
N ARG A 150 -8.59 11.30 11.22
CA ARG A 150 -9.99 11.17 10.76
C ARG A 150 -10.49 12.41 10.00
N GLU A 151 -10.04 13.60 10.38
CA GLU A 151 -10.42 14.83 9.67
C GLU A 151 -9.81 14.87 8.26
N MET A 152 -8.55 14.45 8.11
CA MET A 152 -7.92 14.31 6.79
C MET A 152 -8.61 13.23 5.93
N GLY A 153 -9.10 12.15 6.54
CA GLY A 153 -9.91 11.16 5.82
C GLY A 153 -11.21 11.74 5.27
N LYS A 154 -11.91 12.58 6.03
CA LYS A 154 -13.10 13.30 5.56
C LYS A 154 -12.75 14.30 4.42
N GLU A 155 -11.61 14.97 4.53
CA GLU A 155 -11.14 15.87 3.49
C GLU A 155 -10.87 15.09 2.20
N ALA A 156 -10.21 13.92 2.27
CA ALA A 156 -9.99 13.05 1.12
C ALA A 156 -11.31 12.66 0.42
N GLN A 157 -12.34 12.32 1.21
CA GLN A 157 -13.68 12.03 0.67
C GLN A 157 -14.30 13.26 -0.01
N ALA A 158 -14.22 14.43 0.64
CA ALA A 158 -14.77 15.67 0.09
C ALA A 158 -14.08 16.11 -1.19
N MET A 159 -12.79 15.84 -1.33
CA MET A 159 -12.01 16.08 -2.55
C MET A 159 -12.27 15.04 -3.67
N GLY A 160 -12.98 13.94 -3.38
CA GLY A 160 -13.25 12.89 -4.34
C GLY A 160 -12.01 12.03 -4.68
N THR A 161 -11.02 11.99 -3.79
CA THR A 161 -9.79 11.18 -3.96
C THR A 161 -9.98 9.74 -3.49
N VAL A 162 -11.10 9.45 -2.81
CA VAL A 162 -11.45 8.10 -2.33
C VAL A 162 -12.39 7.44 -3.35
N PHE A 163 -11.90 6.40 -3.99
CA PHE A 163 -12.66 5.65 -5.00
C PHE A 163 -13.51 4.56 -4.33
N SER A 164 -14.66 4.26 -4.94
CA SER A 164 -15.50 3.14 -4.52
C SER A 164 -14.83 1.79 -4.83
N ASP A 165 -15.22 0.73 -4.12
CA ASP A 165 -14.75 -0.64 -4.36
C ASP A 165 -14.92 -1.06 -5.82
N GLU A 166 -16.03 -0.63 -6.46
CA GLU A 166 -16.27 -0.90 -7.88
C GLU A 166 -15.23 -0.23 -8.79
N ASN A 167 -14.84 1.01 -8.48
CA ASN A 167 -13.81 1.72 -9.24
C ASN A 167 -12.44 1.11 -9.03
N ILE A 168 -12.08 0.75 -7.78
CA ILE A 168 -10.85 0.04 -7.46
C ILE A 168 -10.79 -1.29 -8.24
N ALA A 169 -11.87 -2.08 -8.24
CA ALA A 169 -11.93 -3.33 -9.00
C ALA A 169 -11.76 -3.13 -10.51
N LYS A 170 -12.37 -2.07 -11.09
CA LYS A 170 -12.22 -1.73 -12.52
C LYS A 170 -10.79 -1.33 -12.87
N MET A 171 -10.12 -0.55 -12.00
CA MET A 171 -8.74 -0.12 -12.20
C MET A 171 -7.78 -1.33 -12.14
N GLY A 172 -7.95 -2.26 -11.16
CA GLY A 172 -7.18 -3.49 -11.06
C GLY A 172 -7.38 -4.40 -12.28
N ALA A 173 -8.63 -4.61 -12.72
CA ALA A 173 -8.93 -5.40 -13.94
C ALA A 173 -8.31 -4.79 -15.21
N PHE A 174 -8.18 -3.48 -15.27
CA PHE A 174 -7.46 -2.81 -16.35
C PHE A 174 -5.96 -3.13 -16.28
N ASP A 175 -5.33 -3.04 -15.10
CA ASP A 175 -3.90 -3.36 -14.93
C ASP A 175 -3.60 -4.83 -15.32
N ASP A 176 -4.40 -5.78 -14.85
CA ASP A 176 -4.34 -7.19 -15.26
C ASP A 176 -4.39 -7.36 -16.78
N SER A 177 -5.29 -6.63 -17.44
CA SER A 177 -5.45 -6.68 -18.90
C SER A 177 -4.21 -6.13 -19.60
N MET A 178 -3.62 -5.07 -19.07
CA MET A 178 -2.41 -4.46 -19.60
C MET A 178 -1.17 -5.33 -19.38
N GLN A 179 -1.07 -6.00 -18.24
CA GLN A 179 0.01 -6.98 -17.99
C GLN A 179 -0.07 -8.14 -18.99
N ARG A 180 -1.27 -8.70 -19.22
CA ARG A 180 -1.48 -9.76 -20.23
C ARG A 180 -1.14 -9.28 -21.65
N PHE A 181 -1.55 -8.07 -22.01
CA PHE A 181 -1.25 -7.47 -23.30
C PHE A 181 0.28 -7.28 -23.48
N SER A 182 0.98 -6.76 -22.47
CA SER A 182 2.43 -6.58 -22.47
C SER A 182 3.15 -7.92 -22.58
N ALA A 183 2.73 -8.94 -21.83
CA ALA A 183 3.29 -10.30 -21.90
C ALA A 183 3.11 -10.91 -23.30
N THR A 184 1.92 -10.75 -23.90
CA THR A 184 1.64 -11.21 -25.27
C THR A 184 2.49 -10.49 -26.30
N GLY A 185 2.65 -9.16 -26.17
CA GLY A 185 3.52 -8.36 -27.03
C GLY A 185 5.00 -8.78 -26.93
N THR A 186 5.47 -9.09 -25.73
CA THR A 186 6.83 -9.60 -25.51
C THR A 186 7.01 -11.00 -26.11
N ALA A 187 6.03 -11.90 -25.94
CA ALA A 187 6.06 -13.22 -26.55
C ALA A 187 6.08 -13.13 -28.08
N LEU A 188 5.26 -12.25 -28.67
CA LEU A 188 5.25 -12.00 -30.11
C LEU A 188 6.60 -11.46 -30.60
N LYS A 189 7.18 -10.47 -29.92
CA LYS A 189 8.53 -9.93 -30.22
C LYS A 189 9.58 -11.03 -30.20
N ASN A 190 9.57 -11.90 -29.19
CA ASN A 190 10.49 -13.01 -29.06
C ASN A 190 10.28 -14.05 -30.18
N SER A 191 9.04 -14.35 -30.52
CA SER A 191 8.71 -15.28 -31.62
C SER A 191 9.17 -14.75 -32.98
N ILE A 192 8.95 -13.47 -33.26
CA ILE A 192 9.43 -12.81 -34.47
C ILE A 192 10.97 -12.82 -34.49
N GLY A 193 11.62 -12.53 -33.37
CA GLY A 193 13.07 -12.60 -33.24
C GLY A 193 13.65 -13.97 -33.57
N LEU A 194 13.02 -15.02 -33.00
CA LEU A 194 13.44 -16.42 -33.27
C LEU A 194 13.29 -16.85 -34.75
N VAL A 195 12.29 -16.33 -35.45
CA VAL A 195 12.06 -16.63 -36.87
C VAL A 195 12.98 -15.78 -37.77
N MET A 196 13.22 -14.53 -37.40
CA MET A 196 14.02 -13.60 -38.22
C MET A 196 15.55 -13.81 -38.09
N ILE A 197 16.04 -14.18 -36.92
CA ILE A 197 17.48 -14.40 -36.69
C ILE A 197 18.07 -15.41 -37.71
N PRO A 198 17.51 -16.62 -37.87
CA PRO A 198 18.00 -17.57 -38.86
C PRO A 198 17.92 -17.06 -40.30
N ALA A 199 16.91 -16.24 -40.63
CA ALA A 199 16.73 -15.68 -41.95
C ALA A 199 17.77 -14.61 -42.31
N PHE A 200 18.28 -13.87 -41.34
CA PHE A 200 19.30 -12.84 -41.53
C PHE A 200 20.73 -13.36 -41.36
N GLN A 201 20.94 -14.52 -40.74
CA GLN A 201 22.28 -15.10 -40.52
C GLN A 201 23.10 -15.28 -41.80
N PRO A 202 22.55 -15.82 -42.92
CA PRO A 202 23.29 -15.94 -44.16
C PRO A 202 23.69 -14.60 -44.78
N LEU A 203 22.88 -13.55 -44.59
CA LEU A 203 23.17 -12.20 -45.06
C LEU A 203 24.34 -11.57 -44.29
N ILE A 204 24.38 -11.78 -42.98
CA ILE A 204 25.49 -11.31 -42.13
C ILE A 204 26.78 -12.05 -42.46
N GLU A 205 26.75 -13.35 -42.64
CA GLU A 205 27.92 -14.16 -43.03
C GLU A 205 28.45 -13.75 -44.40
N THR A 206 27.55 -13.48 -45.35
CA THR A 206 27.95 -13.01 -46.70
C THR A 206 28.60 -11.62 -46.63
N ALA A 207 28.04 -10.71 -45.85
CA ALA A 207 28.62 -9.37 -45.67
C ALA A 207 29.99 -9.42 -44.97
N THR A 208 30.12 -10.29 -43.96
CA THR A 208 31.40 -10.46 -43.23
C THR A 208 32.47 -11.06 -44.08
N SER A 209 32.13 -12.06 -44.92
CA SER A 209 33.09 -12.67 -45.86
C SER A 209 33.53 -11.70 -46.98
N ALA A 210 32.64 -10.83 -47.44
CA ALA A 210 32.96 -9.79 -48.43
C ALA A 210 33.89 -8.72 -47.86
N MET A 211 33.78 -8.38 -46.59
CA MET A 211 34.66 -7.41 -45.90
C MET A 211 36.03 -8.01 -45.50
N GLY A 212 36.16 -9.30 -45.39
CA GLY A 212 37.40 -10.00 -45.05
C GLY A 212 38.31 -10.30 -46.23
N GLN A 213 37.94 -9.91 -47.48
CA GLN A 213 38.72 -10.13 -48.72
C GLN A 213 39.35 -8.84 -49.28
N VAL A 214 39.43 -7.75 -48.52
CA VAL A 214 40.10 -6.49 -48.92
C VAL A 214 41.38 -6.31 -48.15
#